data_dd9da0b5f6f8b36e86ac223c19355069
#
_entry.id   dd9da0b5f6f8b36e86ac223c19355069
#
_cell.length_a   1.000
_cell.length_b   1.000
_cell.length_c   1.000
_cell.angle_alpha   90.00
_cell.angle_beta   90.00
_cell.angle_gamma   90.00
#
_symmetry.space_group_name_H-M   'P 1'
#
loop_
_entity.id
_entity.type
_entity.pdbx_description
1 polymer ?
#
loop_
_entity_poly.entity_id
_entity_poly.type
_entity_poly.pdbx_seq_one_letter_code
_entity_poly.pdbx_strand_id
1 'polypeptide(L)'
;TDRLYRSMRLLGIRPVTAPDEFTEIVETVVEESGIEEGYVKIIVTRGQGDHDFLIPARNQLRPNVLVYAKPISLDAIAKVQDGVKCITMKDDRGHHCDILSLSQVDNLLARQEALKQGCYDGIFIRDGLLTEATHSNVLIVKAGVIWTTGTNEFMTRGITRSLVLSRVAPTAGVTSIDDAADPVRLEVMMDAEEVFLTNSQDGIIPVLSIDGKPIGNGEVGPVTRKIQQHYAHLMSDGLP
;
A
#
# COMPACT_ATOMS: atom_id res chain seq x y z
N THR A 1 -7.69 0.36 11.86
CA THR A 1 -7.09 0.79 13.16
C THR A 1 -5.90 -0.09 13.58
N ASP A 2 -5.93 -1.42 13.48
CA ASP A 2 -4.91 -2.36 14.01
C ASP A 2 -3.47 -2.06 13.54
N ARG A 3 -3.29 -1.76 12.24
CA ARG A 3 -1.97 -1.41 11.70
C ARG A 3 -1.42 -0.12 12.28
N LEU A 4 -2.26 0.89 12.50
CA LEU A 4 -1.88 2.15 13.14
C LEU A 4 -1.41 1.89 14.57
N TYR A 5 -2.19 1.16 15.36
CA TYR A 5 -1.86 0.83 16.75
C TYR A 5 -0.62 -0.05 16.86
N ARG A 6 -0.40 -0.97 15.90
CA ARG A 6 0.85 -1.74 15.79
C ARG A 6 2.05 -0.80 15.57
N SER A 7 1.96 0.12 14.62
CA SER A 7 3.03 1.08 14.33
C SER A 7 3.31 1.99 15.52
N MET A 8 2.28 2.51 16.18
CA MET A 8 2.42 3.31 17.40
C MET A 8 3.16 2.53 18.51
N ARG A 9 2.78 1.27 18.73
CA ARG A 9 3.40 0.40 19.75
C ARG A 9 4.89 0.18 19.46
N LEU A 10 5.25 -0.12 18.20
CA LEU A 10 6.64 -0.33 17.78
C LEU A 10 7.47 0.96 17.92
N LEU A 11 6.88 2.10 17.63
CA LEU A 11 7.51 3.41 17.80
C LEU A 11 7.49 3.91 19.26
N GLY A 12 6.90 3.18 20.20
CA GLY A 12 6.77 3.64 21.59
C GLY A 12 5.82 4.83 21.77
N ILE A 13 4.90 5.05 20.84
CA ILE A 13 3.85 6.07 20.95
C ILE A 13 2.69 5.48 21.75
N ARG A 14 2.26 6.19 22.80
CA ARG A 14 1.11 5.77 23.61
C ARG A 14 -0.19 5.92 22.79
N PRO A 15 -1.13 4.95 22.84
CA PRO A 15 -2.48 5.17 22.31
C PRO A 15 -3.14 6.38 22.94
N VAL A 16 -3.83 7.17 22.15
CA VAL A 16 -4.57 8.36 22.63
C VAL A 16 -5.93 7.93 23.16
N THR A 17 -6.52 6.94 22.52
CA THR A 17 -7.84 6.41 22.82
C THR A 17 -7.91 4.92 22.47
N ALA A 18 -9.02 4.27 22.81
CA ALA A 18 -9.29 2.88 22.38
C ALA A 18 -9.56 2.81 20.87
N PRO A 19 -9.36 1.65 20.23
CA PRO A 19 -9.61 1.51 18.78
C PRO A 19 -11.03 1.86 18.35
N ASP A 20 -12.03 1.53 19.16
CA ASP A 20 -13.45 1.80 18.85
C ASP A 20 -13.75 3.30 18.89
N GLU A 21 -13.33 3.99 19.94
CA GLU A 21 -13.44 5.46 20.05
C GLU A 21 -12.71 6.16 18.90
N PHE A 22 -11.60 5.58 18.45
CA PHE A 22 -10.86 6.13 17.32
C PHE A 22 -11.65 6.00 16.02
N THR A 23 -12.40 4.93 15.86
CA THR A 23 -13.30 4.74 14.72
C THR A 23 -14.40 5.79 14.71
N GLU A 24 -15.03 6.07 15.86
CA GLU A 24 -16.04 7.12 16.01
C GLU A 24 -15.48 8.52 15.64
N ILE A 25 -14.23 8.82 16.02
CA ILE A 25 -13.57 10.09 15.62
C ILE A 25 -13.44 10.17 14.09
N VAL A 26 -13.05 9.08 13.44
CA VAL A 26 -12.92 9.04 11.97
C VAL A 26 -14.26 9.22 11.29
N GLU A 27 -15.29 8.53 11.75
CA GLU A 27 -16.68 8.63 11.26
C GLU A 27 -17.20 10.07 11.39
N THR A 28 -17.03 10.70 12.56
CA THR A 28 -17.39 12.10 12.78
C THR A 28 -16.71 13.04 11.79
N VAL A 29 -15.39 12.85 11.53
CA VAL A 29 -14.65 13.69 10.56
C VAL A 29 -15.19 13.49 9.14
N VAL A 30 -15.57 12.26 8.77
CA VAL A 30 -16.16 11.98 7.46
C VAL A 30 -17.51 12.68 7.33
N GLU A 31 -18.40 12.52 8.30
CA GLU A 31 -19.73 13.14 8.33
C GLU A 31 -19.65 14.68 8.25
N GLU A 32 -18.85 15.30 9.11
CA GLU A 32 -18.67 16.76 9.16
C GLU A 32 -17.99 17.33 7.91
N SER A 33 -17.20 16.52 7.17
CA SER A 33 -16.54 16.96 5.95
C SER A 33 -17.49 17.19 4.78
N GLY A 34 -18.64 16.51 4.77
CA GLY A 34 -19.59 16.49 3.64
C GLY A 34 -19.00 15.90 2.34
N ILE A 35 -17.87 15.17 2.40
CA ILE A 35 -17.21 14.58 1.25
C ILE A 35 -17.83 13.20 1.01
N GLU A 36 -18.50 13.03 -0.13
CA GLU A 36 -19.11 11.74 -0.52
C GLU A 36 -18.06 10.73 -0.99
N GLU A 37 -17.09 11.19 -1.82
CA GLU A 37 -16.02 10.37 -2.37
C GLU A 37 -14.66 10.93 -1.97
N GLY A 38 -13.92 10.21 -1.13
CA GLY A 38 -12.69 10.74 -0.57
C GLY A 38 -11.84 9.69 0.15
N TYR A 39 -10.79 10.18 0.78
CA TYR A 39 -9.99 9.39 1.70
C TYR A 39 -9.78 10.14 3.02
N VAL A 40 -9.64 9.38 4.08
CA VAL A 40 -9.27 9.89 5.39
C VAL A 40 -7.79 9.64 5.63
N LYS A 41 -7.07 10.68 6.03
CA LYS A 41 -5.68 10.54 6.49
C LYS A 41 -5.60 10.74 7.99
N ILE A 42 -4.94 9.80 8.63
CA ILE A 42 -4.71 9.76 10.06
C ILE A 42 -3.22 9.91 10.30
N ILE A 43 -2.82 10.90 11.09
CA ILE A 43 -1.45 11.13 11.50
C ILE A 43 -1.40 11.16 13.03
N VAL A 44 -0.54 10.35 13.61
CA VAL A 44 -0.27 10.36 15.04
C VAL A 44 1.19 10.71 15.25
N THR A 45 1.45 11.75 16.03
CA THR A 45 2.81 12.12 16.43
C THR A 45 3.03 11.73 17.89
N ARG A 46 4.30 11.63 18.28
CA ARG A 46 4.67 11.34 19.67
C ARG A 46 4.23 12.42 20.66
N GLY A 47 3.99 13.65 20.16
CA GLY A 47 3.74 14.82 20.97
C GLY A 47 4.99 15.68 21.15
N GLN A 48 4.82 16.80 21.86
CA GLN A 48 5.90 17.75 22.13
C GLN A 48 6.75 17.25 23.30
N GLY A 49 8.08 17.20 23.10
CA GLY A 49 9.08 16.92 24.12
C GLY A 49 10.01 18.10 24.34
N ASP A 50 10.78 18.06 25.41
CA ASP A 50 11.69 19.15 25.79
C ASP A 50 13.02 19.09 25.01
N HIS A 51 13.35 17.97 24.36
CA HIS A 51 14.60 17.76 23.64
C HIS A 51 14.39 16.95 22.36
N ASP A 52 14.99 17.43 21.25
CA ASP A 52 14.75 16.91 19.89
C ASP A 52 15.13 15.44 19.68
N PHE A 53 16.22 14.96 20.30
CA PHE A 53 16.71 13.59 20.14
C PHE A 53 16.52 12.69 21.36
N LEU A 54 16.04 13.23 22.46
CA LEU A 54 15.71 12.41 23.64
C LEU A 54 14.28 11.89 23.50
N ILE A 55 14.14 10.57 23.64
CA ILE A 55 12.82 9.93 23.75
C ILE A 55 12.47 9.90 25.25
N PRO A 56 11.61 10.82 25.73
CA PRO A 56 11.17 10.82 27.12
C PRO A 56 10.47 9.49 27.46
N ALA A 57 10.39 9.20 28.76
CA ALA A 57 9.67 8.03 29.21
C ALA A 57 8.25 8.01 28.60
N ARG A 58 7.78 6.82 28.23
CA ARG A 58 6.56 6.57 27.42
C ARG A 58 5.29 7.26 27.94
N ASN A 59 5.26 7.59 29.23
CA ASN A 59 4.13 8.22 29.94
C ASN A 59 4.23 9.75 30.06
N GLN A 60 5.32 10.37 29.62
CA GLN A 60 5.57 11.81 29.76
C GLN A 60 5.06 12.64 28.58
N LEU A 61 4.84 12.03 27.43
CA LEU A 61 4.38 12.73 26.24
C LEU A 61 2.88 12.50 26.00
N ARG A 62 2.22 13.54 25.48
CA ARG A 62 0.85 13.47 24.96
C ARG A 62 0.93 13.43 23.45
N PRO A 63 0.58 12.32 22.79
CA PRO A 63 0.53 12.26 21.34
C PRO A 63 -0.46 13.27 20.77
N ASN A 64 -0.16 13.83 19.60
CA ASN A 64 -1.13 14.59 18.83
C ASN A 64 -1.72 13.67 17.76
N VAL A 65 -3.02 13.79 17.56
CA VAL A 65 -3.75 13.11 16.48
C VAL A 65 -4.30 14.15 15.53
N LEU A 66 -4.03 13.96 14.26
CA LEU A 66 -4.63 14.73 13.18
C LEU A 66 -5.38 13.76 12.28
N VAL A 67 -6.68 14.01 12.12
CA VAL A 67 -7.56 13.29 11.20
C VAL A 67 -8.16 14.29 10.24
N TYR A 68 -8.06 14.04 8.95
CA TYR A 68 -8.70 14.88 7.93
C TYR A 68 -9.16 14.07 6.73
N ALA A 69 -10.27 14.49 6.13
CA ALA A 69 -10.79 13.96 4.88
C ALA A 69 -10.34 14.83 3.70
N LYS A 70 -10.14 14.20 2.55
CA LYS A 70 -9.90 14.88 1.27
C LYS A 70 -10.68 14.20 0.15
N PRO A 71 -11.26 14.97 -0.79
CA PRO A 71 -11.91 14.39 -1.95
C PRO A 71 -10.89 13.67 -2.85
N ILE A 72 -11.35 12.66 -3.58
CA ILE A 72 -10.60 11.97 -4.63
C ILE A 72 -11.26 12.23 -5.99
N SER A 73 -10.47 12.06 -7.05
CA SER A 73 -10.99 12.09 -8.42
C SER A 73 -11.21 10.67 -8.90
N LEU A 74 -12.47 10.27 -9.05
CA LEU A 74 -12.82 8.95 -9.59
C LEU A 74 -12.29 8.77 -11.02
N ASP A 75 -12.28 9.83 -11.83
CA ASP A 75 -11.68 9.79 -13.17
C ASP A 75 -10.17 9.52 -13.15
N ALA A 76 -9.47 10.07 -12.16
CA ALA A 76 -8.05 9.81 -12.01
C ALA A 76 -7.79 8.36 -11.58
N ILE A 77 -8.61 7.82 -10.67
CA ILE A 77 -8.55 6.41 -10.26
C ILE A 77 -8.85 5.50 -11.45
N ALA A 78 -9.92 5.76 -12.20
CA ALA A 78 -10.28 4.97 -13.38
C ALA A 78 -9.12 4.90 -14.39
N LYS A 79 -8.44 6.03 -14.66
CA LYS A 79 -7.29 6.07 -15.57
C LYS A 79 -6.13 5.18 -15.11
N VAL A 80 -5.82 5.12 -13.82
CA VAL A 80 -4.74 4.24 -13.34
C VAL A 80 -5.17 2.79 -13.29
N GLN A 81 -6.47 2.52 -13.12
CA GLN A 81 -7.03 1.17 -13.18
C GLN A 81 -7.11 0.60 -14.61
N ASP A 82 -7.00 1.44 -15.65
CA ASP A 82 -6.84 1.00 -17.04
C ASP A 82 -5.41 0.53 -17.37
N GLY A 83 -4.48 0.76 -16.46
CA GLY A 83 -3.12 0.27 -16.52
C GLY A 83 -2.06 1.36 -16.57
N VAL A 84 -0.95 1.09 -15.92
CA VAL A 84 0.14 2.03 -15.72
C VAL A 84 1.49 1.48 -16.18
N LYS A 85 2.48 2.37 -16.27
CA LYS A 85 3.88 2.05 -16.48
C LYS A 85 4.65 2.22 -15.18
N CYS A 86 5.59 1.34 -14.91
CA CYS A 86 6.47 1.40 -13.75
C CYS A 86 7.95 1.31 -14.18
N ILE A 87 8.84 1.67 -13.26
CA ILE A 87 10.28 1.43 -13.39
C ILE A 87 10.78 0.65 -12.18
N THR A 88 11.84 -0.11 -12.34
CA THR A 88 12.55 -0.71 -11.20
C THR A 88 13.49 0.31 -10.56
N MET A 89 13.64 0.20 -9.25
CA MET A 89 14.52 1.07 -8.47
C MET A 89 15.27 0.23 -7.44
N LYS A 90 16.54 0.58 -7.21
CA LYS A 90 17.31 -0.03 -6.14
C LYS A 90 16.68 0.30 -4.79
N ASP A 91 16.48 -0.71 -3.95
CA ASP A 91 15.98 -0.53 -2.61
C ASP A 91 17.13 -0.37 -1.61
N ASP A 92 17.52 0.88 -1.36
CA ASP A 92 18.51 1.26 -0.33
C ASP A 92 17.86 1.78 0.95
N ARG A 93 16.54 1.64 1.12
CA ARG A 93 15.81 2.04 2.33
C ARG A 93 16.31 1.25 3.53
N GLY A 94 16.26 1.85 4.71
CA GLY A 94 16.60 1.15 5.97
C GLY A 94 15.63 0.01 6.29
N HIS A 95 15.88 -0.64 7.44
CA HIS A 95 14.93 -1.56 8.05
C HIS A 95 13.69 -0.81 8.54
N HIS A 96 12.64 -1.56 8.90
CA HIS A 96 11.39 -1.02 9.45
C HIS A 96 10.46 -0.35 8.45
N CYS A 97 10.54 -0.68 7.14
CA CYS A 97 9.55 -0.27 6.15
C CYS A 97 8.14 -0.82 6.46
N ASP A 98 8.06 -1.88 7.28
CA ASP A 98 6.81 -2.46 7.80
C ASP A 98 6.12 -1.57 8.85
N ILE A 99 6.81 -0.54 9.35
CA ILE A 99 6.24 0.49 10.23
C ILE A 99 5.80 1.67 9.38
N LEU A 100 4.48 1.86 9.25
CA LEU A 100 3.96 3.01 8.49
C LEU A 100 4.20 4.30 9.29
N SER A 101 5.24 5.04 8.93
CA SER A 101 5.65 6.30 9.55
C SER A 101 5.68 7.45 8.55
N LEU A 102 5.96 8.66 9.03
CA LEU A 102 6.16 9.84 8.18
C LEU A 102 7.58 9.92 7.58
N SER A 103 8.48 9.03 7.98
CA SER A 103 9.87 8.96 7.47
C SER A 103 9.91 8.22 6.13
N GLN A 104 9.38 8.86 5.08
CA GLN A 104 9.23 8.26 3.74
C GLN A 104 9.99 9.05 2.67
N VAL A 105 11.14 9.65 3.02
CA VAL A 105 11.92 10.47 2.08
C VAL A 105 12.37 9.65 0.88
N ASP A 106 12.89 8.44 1.09
CA ASP A 106 13.35 7.57 0.01
C ASP A 106 12.21 7.18 -0.94
N ASN A 107 11.01 6.87 -0.39
CA ASN A 107 9.83 6.60 -1.19
C ASN A 107 9.41 7.82 -2.03
N LEU A 108 9.45 9.02 -1.45
CA LEU A 108 9.09 10.27 -2.15
C LEU A 108 10.07 10.58 -3.28
N LEU A 109 11.39 10.45 -3.04
CA LEU A 109 12.40 10.69 -4.06
C LEU A 109 12.31 9.67 -5.20
N ALA A 110 12.11 8.40 -4.86
CA ALA A 110 11.90 7.34 -5.83
C ALA A 110 10.64 7.59 -6.68
N ARG A 111 9.53 8.00 -6.04
CA ARG A 111 8.32 8.38 -6.76
C ARG A 111 8.52 9.55 -7.70
N GLN A 112 9.23 10.60 -7.26
CA GLN A 112 9.57 11.73 -8.13
C GLN A 112 10.36 11.29 -9.36
N GLU A 113 11.30 10.36 -9.20
CA GLU A 113 12.08 9.86 -10.31
C GLU A 113 11.22 9.06 -11.30
N ALA A 114 10.32 8.20 -10.82
CA ALA A 114 9.37 7.49 -11.67
C ALA A 114 8.49 8.47 -12.47
N LEU A 115 7.95 9.51 -11.81
CA LEU A 115 7.11 10.52 -12.46
C LEU A 115 7.87 11.33 -13.52
N LYS A 116 9.16 11.67 -13.32
CA LYS A 116 9.99 12.34 -14.33
C LYS A 116 10.17 11.50 -15.59
N GLN A 117 10.15 10.17 -15.45
CA GLN A 117 10.24 9.23 -16.56
C GLN A 117 8.86 8.89 -17.16
N GLY A 118 7.79 9.58 -16.76
CA GLY A 118 6.44 9.35 -17.25
C GLY A 118 5.82 8.03 -16.75
N CYS A 119 6.34 7.49 -15.64
CA CYS A 119 5.85 6.29 -15.00
C CYS A 119 4.98 6.62 -13.78
N TYR A 120 4.04 5.74 -13.48
CA TYR A 120 3.14 5.89 -12.34
C TYR A 120 3.86 5.64 -11.02
N ASP A 121 4.72 4.61 -10.93
CA ASP A 121 5.40 4.22 -9.69
C ASP A 121 6.78 3.62 -9.94
N GLY A 122 7.62 3.64 -8.90
CA GLY A 122 8.87 2.91 -8.83
C GLY A 122 8.71 1.62 -8.01
N ILE A 123 9.19 0.51 -8.52
CA ILE A 123 9.19 -0.79 -7.87
C ILE A 123 10.56 -1.04 -7.27
N PHE A 124 10.64 -1.21 -5.97
CA PHE A 124 11.88 -1.42 -5.24
C PHE A 124 12.38 -2.86 -5.35
N ILE A 125 13.65 -3.00 -5.72
CA ILE A 125 14.37 -4.27 -5.84
C ILE A 125 15.58 -4.23 -4.88
N ARG A 126 15.62 -5.17 -3.94
CA ARG A 126 16.71 -5.36 -2.97
C ARG A 126 17.40 -6.70 -3.24
N ASP A 127 18.66 -6.65 -3.59
CA ASP A 127 19.49 -7.87 -3.84
C ASP A 127 18.83 -8.85 -4.83
N GLY A 128 18.20 -8.29 -5.88
CA GLY A 128 17.49 -9.04 -6.91
C GLY A 128 16.09 -9.51 -6.50
N LEU A 129 15.61 -9.15 -5.33
CA LEU A 129 14.30 -9.54 -4.81
C LEU A 129 13.33 -8.35 -4.80
N LEU A 130 12.09 -8.62 -5.20
CA LEU A 130 11.00 -7.66 -5.10
C LEU A 130 10.68 -7.38 -3.61
N THR A 131 10.58 -6.10 -3.25
CA THR A 131 10.03 -5.69 -1.96
C THR A 131 8.62 -5.10 -2.15
N GLU A 132 8.51 -3.83 -2.47
CA GLU A 132 7.23 -3.15 -2.73
C GLU A 132 7.42 -2.01 -3.75
N ALA A 133 6.38 -1.28 -4.10
CA ALA A 133 6.49 -0.03 -4.85
C ALA A 133 6.54 1.18 -3.89
N THR A 134 6.71 2.40 -4.41
CA THR A 134 6.94 3.57 -3.54
C THR A 134 5.78 3.87 -2.61
N HIS A 135 4.55 3.48 -2.97
CA HIS A 135 3.36 3.62 -2.11
C HIS A 135 2.33 2.49 -2.29
N SER A 136 2.73 1.38 -2.91
CA SER A 136 1.88 0.22 -3.21
C SER A 136 2.61 -1.07 -2.93
N ASN A 137 1.87 -2.15 -2.64
CA ASN A 137 2.44 -3.49 -2.73
C ASN A 137 2.34 -4.01 -4.16
N VAL A 138 3.22 -4.95 -4.52
CA VAL A 138 3.31 -5.55 -5.86
C VAL A 138 2.88 -7.01 -5.80
N LEU A 139 2.02 -7.40 -6.72
CA LEU A 139 1.59 -8.77 -6.92
C LEU A 139 1.80 -9.15 -8.39
N ILE A 140 2.20 -10.38 -8.63
CA ILE A 140 2.38 -10.92 -9.97
C ILE A 140 1.42 -12.07 -10.22
N VAL A 141 1.14 -12.35 -11.48
CA VAL A 141 0.40 -13.56 -11.89
C VAL A 141 1.29 -14.43 -12.75
N LYS A 142 1.42 -15.70 -12.36
CA LYS A 142 2.14 -16.72 -13.12
C LYS A 142 1.34 -18.03 -13.08
N ALA A 143 1.12 -18.63 -14.24
CA ALA A 143 0.27 -19.81 -14.42
C ALA A 143 -1.14 -19.65 -13.78
N GLY A 144 -1.73 -18.43 -13.87
CA GLY A 144 -3.04 -18.11 -13.29
C GLY A 144 -3.05 -18.00 -11.76
N VAL A 145 -1.90 -18.10 -11.10
CA VAL A 145 -1.75 -17.98 -9.63
C VAL A 145 -1.17 -16.60 -9.28
N ILE A 146 -1.73 -15.96 -8.26
CA ILE A 146 -1.19 -14.71 -7.72
C ILE A 146 -0.03 -15.03 -6.78
N TRP A 147 1.11 -14.38 -6.98
CA TRP A 147 2.28 -14.46 -6.12
C TRP A 147 2.65 -13.08 -5.61
N THR A 148 3.12 -13.00 -4.38
CA THR A 148 3.68 -11.78 -3.81
C THR A 148 4.75 -12.12 -2.78
N THR A 149 5.73 -11.27 -2.63
CA THR A 149 6.71 -11.38 -1.55
C THR A 149 5.99 -11.32 -0.21
N GLY A 150 6.26 -12.28 0.67
CA GLY A 150 5.70 -12.30 2.02
C GLY A 150 6.18 -11.12 2.86
N THR A 151 5.36 -10.72 3.82
CA THR A 151 5.64 -9.53 4.64
C THR A 151 6.89 -9.69 5.48
N ASN A 152 7.80 -8.74 5.36
CA ASN A 152 9.06 -8.65 6.10
C ASN A 152 9.32 -7.19 6.53
N GLU A 153 10.50 -6.89 7.06
CA GLU A 153 10.88 -5.56 7.52
C GLU A 153 11.15 -4.53 6.39
N PHE A 154 11.16 -4.96 5.13
CA PHE A 154 11.43 -4.10 3.98
C PHE A 154 10.17 -3.71 3.19
N MET A 155 9.00 -4.07 3.67
CA MET A 155 7.76 -3.73 2.99
C MET A 155 6.59 -3.46 3.94
N THR A 156 5.72 -2.56 3.52
CA THR A 156 4.49 -2.23 4.23
C THR A 156 3.48 -3.39 4.18
N ARG A 157 2.87 -3.69 5.31
CA ARG A 157 1.72 -4.62 5.37
C ARG A 157 0.47 -3.93 4.83
N GLY A 158 0.28 -3.97 3.52
CA GLY A 158 -0.84 -3.30 2.85
C GLY A 158 -2.19 -3.90 3.21
N ILE A 159 -3.18 -3.06 3.53
CA ILE A 159 -4.55 -3.52 3.83
C ILE A 159 -5.20 -4.05 2.56
N THR A 160 -5.10 -3.32 1.44
CA THR A 160 -5.63 -3.76 0.14
C THR A 160 -5.00 -5.07 -0.31
N ARG A 161 -3.66 -5.21 -0.17
CA ARG A 161 -2.97 -6.47 -0.43
C ARG A 161 -3.56 -7.61 0.41
N SER A 162 -3.74 -7.40 1.71
CA SER A 162 -4.31 -8.41 2.62
C SER A 162 -5.73 -8.80 2.23
N LEU A 163 -6.57 -7.83 1.84
CA LEU A 163 -7.93 -8.08 1.34
C LEU A 163 -7.92 -8.89 0.04
N VAL A 164 -7.01 -8.56 -0.88
CA VAL A 164 -6.85 -9.32 -2.13
C VAL A 164 -6.55 -10.78 -1.83
N LEU A 165 -5.57 -11.05 -0.97
CA LEU A 165 -5.13 -12.43 -0.68
C LEU A 165 -6.17 -13.22 0.13
N SER A 166 -6.80 -12.59 1.13
CA SER A 166 -7.66 -13.29 2.09
C SER A 166 -9.12 -13.40 1.67
N ARG A 167 -9.61 -12.51 0.80
CA ARG A 167 -11.03 -12.41 0.42
C ARG A 167 -11.24 -12.37 -1.07
N VAL A 168 -10.64 -11.39 -1.77
CA VAL A 168 -10.94 -11.12 -3.18
C VAL A 168 -10.49 -12.27 -4.07
N ALA A 169 -9.26 -12.76 -3.94
CA ALA A 169 -8.77 -13.89 -4.74
C ALA A 169 -9.56 -15.18 -4.49
N PRO A 170 -9.85 -15.60 -3.24
CA PRO A 170 -10.71 -16.76 -2.99
C PRO A 170 -12.10 -16.64 -3.59
N THR A 171 -12.80 -15.49 -3.43
CA THR A 171 -14.13 -15.29 -4.02
C THR A 171 -14.09 -15.23 -5.53
N ALA A 172 -12.99 -14.76 -6.11
CA ALA A 172 -12.74 -14.81 -7.54
C ALA A 172 -12.33 -16.20 -8.03
N GLY A 173 -12.17 -17.21 -7.17
CA GLY A 173 -11.66 -18.53 -7.53
C GLY A 173 -10.23 -18.50 -8.07
N VAL A 174 -9.39 -17.56 -7.57
CA VAL A 174 -7.98 -17.40 -7.93
C VAL A 174 -7.13 -17.84 -6.75
N THR A 175 -6.18 -18.73 -6.98
CA THR A 175 -5.20 -19.13 -5.97
C THR A 175 -4.18 -18.00 -5.76
N SER A 176 -3.79 -17.78 -4.50
CA SER A 176 -2.74 -16.82 -4.16
C SER A 176 -1.72 -17.43 -3.22
N ILE A 177 -0.45 -17.03 -3.38
CA ILE A 177 0.70 -17.47 -2.58
C ILE A 177 1.38 -16.24 -2.00
N ASP A 178 1.51 -16.23 -0.68
CA ASP A 178 2.15 -15.18 0.12
C ASP A 178 3.23 -15.86 0.97
N ASP A 179 4.43 -15.99 0.41
CA ASP A 179 5.50 -16.69 1.08
C ASP A 179 6.70 -15.75 1.35
N ALA A 180 7.00 -15.55 2.62
CA ALA A 180 8.17 -14.78 3.05
C ALA A 180 9.48 -15.57 2.87
N ALA A 181 9.42 -16.90 2.83
CA ALA A 181 10.60 -17.75 2.65
C ALA A 181 11.02 -17.85 1.17
N ASP A 182 10.09 -17.60 0.22
CA ASP A 182 10.38 -17.59 -1.21
C ASP A 182 9.93 -16.25 -1.84
N PRO A 183 10.67 -15.16 -1.61
CA PRO A 183 10.32 -13.85 -2.13
C PRO A 183 10.44 -13.83 -3.67
N VAL A 184 9.57 -13.05 -4.31
CA VAL A 184 9.54 -12.89 -5.76
C VAL A 184 10.86 -12.26 -6.25
N ARG A 185 11.53 -12.93 -7.20
CA ARG A 185 12.73 -12.42 -7.85
C ARG A 185 12.38 -11.45 -8.98
N LEU A 186 13.29 -10.51 -9.25
CA LEU A 186 13.13 -9.56 -10.36
C LEU A 186 12.84 -10.27 -11.68
N GLU A 187 13.61 -11.32 -12.00
CA GLU A 187 13.46 -12.06 -13.26
C GLU A 187 12.07 -12.72 -13.34
N VAL A 188 11.56 -13.24 -12.21
CA VAL A 188 10.23 -13.85 -12.14
C VAL A 188 9.13 -12.81 -12.34
N MET A 189 9.31 -11.61 -11.78
CA MET A 189 8.39 -10.50 -12.01
C MET A 189 8.39 -10.03 -13.47
N MET A 190 9.57 -9.92 -14.07
CA MET A 190 9.71 -9.50 -15.48
C MET A 190 9.18 -10.53 -16.48
N ASP A 191 9.10 -11.81 -16.11
CA ASP A 191 8.56 -12.94 -16.89
C ASP A 191 7.12 -13.30 -16.48
N ALA A 192 6.47 -12.45 -15.68
CA ALA A 192 5.09 -12.68 -15.23
C ALA A 192 4.08 -12.45 -16.37
N GLU A 193 2.97 -13.18 -16.33
CA GLU A 193 1.84 -13.00 -17.25
C GLU A 193 1.15 -11.66 -17.00
N GLU A 194 1.02 -11.28 -15.70
CA GLU A 194 0.43 -10.03 -15.27
C GLU A 194 1.19 -9.53 -14.02
N VAL A 195 1.24 -8.21 -13.87
CA VAL A 195 1.68 -7.53 -12.64
C VAL A 195 0.62 -6.49 -12.27
N PHE A 196 0.31 -6.38 -11.01
CA PHE A 196 -0.56 -5.32 -10.52
C PHE A 196 -0.10 -4.80 -9.15
N LEU A 197 -0.41 -3.53 -8.90
CA LEU A 197 -0.15 -2.87 -7.64
C LEU A 197 -1.42 -2.81 -6.80
N THR A 198 -1.26 -2.66 -5.49
CA THR A 198 -2.38 -2.48 -4.57
C THR A 198 -2.08 -1.39 -3.55
N ASN A 199 -2.99 -0.43 -3.41
CA ASN A 199 -2.98 0.56 -2.34
C ASN A 199 -4.41 0.96 -1.95
N SER A 200 -4.58 1.68 -0.85
CA SER A 200 -5.91 2.03 -0.32
C SER A 200 -6.60 3.16 -1.10
N GLN A 201 -5.86 3.96 -1.88
CA GLN A 201 -6.41 5.10 -2.62
C GLN A 201 -6.90 4.70 -4.00
N ASP A 202 -6.08 3.94 -4.75
CA ASP A 202 -6.33 3.63 -6.15
C ASP A 202 -6.82 2.18 -6.36
N GLY A 203 -6.83 1.36 -5.28
CA GLY A 203 -7.30 -0.01 -5.30
C GLY A 203 -6.34 -0.96 -6.01
N ILE A 204 -6.80 -1.58 -7.10
CA ILE A 204 -6.08 -2.57 -7.91
C ILE A 204 -5.62 -1.92 -9.21
N ILE A 205 -4.31 -1.81 -9.40
CA ILE A 205 -3.70 -1.04 -10.48
C ILE A 205 -2.87 -1.97 -11.37
N PRO A 206 -3.31 -2.28 -12.60
CA PRO A 206 -2.56 -3.11 -13.53
C PRO A 206 -1.27 -2.43 -13.98
N VAL A 207 -0.18 -3.19 -14.09
CA VAL A 207 1.10 -2.72 -14.62
C VAL A 207 1.29 -3.28 -16.03
N LEU A 208 1.30 -2.40 -17.04
CA LEU A 208 1.40 -2.79 -18.46
C LEU A 208 2.84 -2.93 -18.92
N SER A 209 3.77 -2.18 -18.29
CA SER A 209 5.20 -2.26 -18.60
C SER A 209 6.06 -1.88 -17.42
N ILE A 210 7.25 -2.47 -17.35
CA ILE A 210 8.29 -2.15 -16.37
C ILE A 210 9.59 -1.91 -17.13
N ASP A 211 10.29 -0.79 -16.86
CA ASP A 211 11.52 -0.37 -17.55
C ASP A 211 11.38 -0.36 -19.08
N GLY A 212 10.21 0.07 -19.58
CA GLY A 212 9.88 0.11 -20.99
C GLY A 212 9.61 -1.26 -21.64
N LYS A 213 9.70 -2.37 -20.91
CA LYS A 213 9.36 -3.71 -21.38
C LYS A 213 7.92 -4.05 -21.05
N PRO A 214 7.12 -4.53 -22.00
CA PRO A 214 5.76 -4.95 -21.72
C PRO A 214 5.74 -6.13 -20.73
N ILE A 215 4.76 -6.17 -19.85
CA ILE A 215 4.40 -7.32 -19.04
C ILE A 215 3.33 -8.12 -19.79
N GLY A 216 3.54 -9.42 -19.94
CA GLY A 216 2.68 -10.25 -20.76
C GLY A 216 2.57 -9.70 -22.19
N ASN A 217 1.37 -9.36 -22.62
CA ASN A 217 1.11 -8.74 -23.93
C ASN A 217 1.05 -7.19 -23.87
N GLY A 218 1.32 -6.59 -22.73
CA GLY A 218 1.25 -5.14 -22.53
C GLY A 218 -0.17 -4.61 -22.30
N GLU A 219 -1.12 -5.49 -22.02
CA GLU A 219 -2.52 -5.17 -21.73
C GLU A 219 -2.91 -5.68 -20.34
N VAL A 220 -4.05 -5.22 -19.83
CA VAL A 220 -4.56 -5.70 -18.54
C VAL A 220 -5.01 -7.16 -18.67
N GLY A 221 -4.37 -8.04 -17.93
CA GLY A 221 -4.66 -9.46 -17.99
C GLY A 221 -5.97 -9.89 -17.33
N PRO A 222 -6.46 -11.08 -17.64
CA PRO A 222 -7.77 -11.57 -17.19
C PRO A 222 -7.85 -11.79 -15.68
N VAL A 223 -6.76 -12.20 -15.03
CA VAL A 223 -6.75 -12.38 -13.57
C VAL A 223 -6.87 -11.04 -12.88
N THR A 224 -6.07 -10.03 -13.28
CA THR A 224 -6.15 -8.68 -12.71
C THR A 224 -7.52 -8.06 -12.91
N ARG A 225 -8.13 -8.19 -14.09
CA ARG A 225 -9.51 -7.72 -14.34
C ARG A 225 -10.52 -8.39 -13.40
N LYS A 226 -10.39 -9.68 -13.19
CA LYS A 226 -11.26 -10.43 -12.29
C LYS A 226 -11.09 -9.95 -10.83
N ILE A 227 -9.85 -9.71 -10.40
CA ILE A 227 -9.57 -9.16 -9.07
C ILE A 227 -10.13 -7.74 -8.92
N GLN A 228 -10.01 -6.86 -9.94
CA GLN A 228 -10.62 -5.53 -9.94
C GLN A 228 -12.13 -5.60 -9.73
N GLN A 229 -12.82 -6.45 -10.49
CA GLN A 229 -14.28 -6.61 -10.41
C GLN A 229 -14.74 -7.08 -9.02
N HIS A 230 -14.10 -8.10 -8.47
CA HIS A 230 -14.45 -8.63 -7.15
C HIS A 230 -14.07 -7.67 -6.03
N TYR A 231 -12.97 -6.92 -6.17
CA TYR A 231 -12.60 -5.86 -5.23
C TYR A 231 -13.62 -4.72 -5.23
N ALA A 232 -14.03 -4.25 -6.40
CA ALA A 232 -15.06 -3.21 -6.52
C ALA A 232 -16.39 -3.65 -5.88
N HIS A 233 -16.81 -4.91 -6.11
CA HIS A 233 -18.01 -5.46 -5.49
C HIS A 233 -17.88 -5.54 -3.95
N LEU A 234 -16.74 -6.01 -3.44
CA LEU A 234 -16.48 -6.03 -2.00
C LEU A 234 -16.54 -4.63 -1.38
N MET A 235 -16.06 -3.61 -2.11
CA MET A 235 -16.08 -2.23 -1.60
C MET A 235 -17.48 -1.60 -1.64
N SER A 236 -18.32 -1.97 -2.62
CA SER A 236 -19.71 -1.48 -2.72
C SER A 236 -20.65 -2.11 -1.68
N ASP A 237 -20.44 -3.39 -1.33
CA ASP A 237 -21.26 -4.10 -0.36
C ASP A 237 -20.93 -3.75 1.10
N GLY A 238 -19.89 -2.95 1.32
CA GLY A 238 -19.33 -2.65 2.62
C GLY A 238 -18.40 -3.76 3.12
N LEU A 239 -17.31 -3.36 3.79
CA LEU A 239 -16.46 -4.31 4.52
C LEU A 239 -17.21 -4.71 5.81
N PRO A 240 -17.41 -6.01 6.06
CA PRO A 240 -18.00 -6.46 7.32
C PRO A 240 -17.10 -6.20 8.51
#